data_24022ab4e0b231547a5b9221907bae5b
#
_entry.id   24022ab4e0b231547a5b9221907bae5b
#
_cell.length_a   1.000
_cell.length_b   1.000
_cell.length_c   1.000
_cell.angle_alpha   90.00
_cell.angle_beta   90.00
_cell.angle_gamma   90.00
#
_symmetry.space_group_name_H-M   'P 1'
#
loop_
_entity.id
_entity.type
_entity.pdbx_description
1 polymer ?
#
loop_
_entity_poly.entity_id
_entity_poly.type
_entity_poly.pdbx_seq_one_letter_code
_entity_poly.pdbx_strand_id
1 'polypeptide(L)'
;MKGLKAFTLQMTIGANIATIVMMLFVGYADYLNPTAFPMLSNAGLSYPIFLIFNFCFLIFWLVFKRRKAFIPILGFVICYYPTRIYMPLNINRSVPPNAIKVLSYNVWMFSGWDETGKNNPTLQFIAEQNADIVCLQEAEGWGIYKAKADSVMNGLYQYADTSRRKDGGDVLAIYSKYPIIKKERIVYPSKTNHSAAFYLKINGDTVIVINNHFESIGLSPEDKTNFKEMVKGDMNAKCVEKESKKLIDKLAEASKRRAPQVDAVAQYIYEHKGMSMILCGDFNDGPLSYTRRIMAKNLTDCYVESGNGIGISYHHGGFYVRIDNIMCSNDWVPYGCKVDNRVKSSDHYPIYCWLKKRVKP
;
A
#
# COMPACT_ATOMS: atom_id res chain seq x y z
N MET A 1 -44.96 -26.35 6.28
CA MET A 1 -44.32 -25.44 5.28
C MET A 1 -44.18 -23.99 5.75
N LYS A 2 -45.18 -23.32 6.42
CA LYS A 2 -45.03 -21.92 6.89
C LYS A 2 -43.89 -21.76 7.95
N GLY A 3 -43.81 -22.70 8.92
CA GLY A 3 -42.76 -22.68 9.95
C GLY A 3 -41.33 -22.82 9.39
N LEU A 4 -41.13 -23.72 8.42
CA LEU A 4 -39.79 -23.90 7.78
C LEU A 4 -39.37 -22.63 7.01
N LYS A 5 -40.31 -21.99 6.27
CA LYS A 5 -40.02 -20.72 5.57
C LYS A 5 -39.68 -19.59 6.54
N ALA A 6 -40.35 -19.51 7.69
CA ALA A 6 -40.03 -18.52 8.72
C ALA A 6 -38.67 -18.77 9.36
N PHE A 7 -38.34 -20.02 9.66
CA PHE A 7 -37.03 -20.45 10.21
C PHE A 7 -35.89 -20.11 9.23
N THR A 8 -35.99 -20.52 7.96
CA THR A 8 -35.00 -20.21 6.93
C THR A 8 -34.79 -18.71 6.80
N LEU A 9 -35.85 -17.91 6.83
CA LEU A 9 -35.76 -16.47 6.76
C LEU A 9 -34.94 -15.89 7.94
N GLN A 10 -35.24 -16.34 9.17
CA GLN A 10 -34.54 -15.90 10.37
C GLN A 10 -33.03 -16.29 10.33
N MET A 11 -32.72 -17.51 9.91
CA MET A 11 -31.34 -17.97 9.71
C MET A 11 -30.59 -17.09 8.71
N THR A 12 -31.21 -16.76 7.57
CA THR A 12 -30.58 -15.90 6.56
C THR A 12 -30.36 -14.47 7.07
N ILE A 13 -31.29 -13.92 7.85
CA ILE A 13 -31.14 -12.62 8.51
C ILE A 13 -29.96 -12.68 9.51
N GLY A 14 -29.91 -13.73 10.35
CA GLY A 14 -28.83 -13.93 11.30
C GLY A 14 -27.45 -14.02 10.64
N ALA A 15 -27.35 -14.78 9.54
CA ALA A 15 -26.12 -14.90 8.76
C ALA A 15 -25.67 -13.54 8.16
N ASN A 16 -26.61 -12.74 7.65
CA ASN A 16 -26.27 -11.40 7.14
C ASN A 16 -25.79 -10.46 8.26
N ILE A 17 -26.46 -10.49 9.42
CA ILE A 17 -26.04 -9.68 10.58
C ILE A 17 -24.65 -10.13 11.05
N ALA A 18 -24.39 -11.43 11.14
CA ALA A 18 -23.07 -11.96 11.49
C ALA A 18 -21.98 -11.52 10.50
N THR A 19 -22.30 -11.51 9.20
CA THR A 19 -21.40 -10.99 8.15
C THR A 19 -21.05 -9.50 8.40
N ILE A 20 -22.04 -8.68 8.76
CA ILE A 20 -21.83 -7.25 9.04
C ILE A 20 -20.96 -7.06 10.30
N VAL A 21 -21.22 -7.84 11.35
CA VAL A 21 -20.43 -7.81 12.60
C VAL A 21 -18.98 -8.19 12.31
N MET A 22 -18.75 -9.24 11.52
CA MET A 22 -17.39 -9.63 11.12
C MET A 22 -16.73 -8.58 10.22
N MET A 23 -17.48 -8.00 9.26
CA MET A 23 -16.99 -6.92 8.39
C MET A 23 -16.57 -5.70 9.22
N LEU A 24 -17.32 -5.35 10.27
CA LEU A 24 -16.99 -4.28 11.19
C LEU A 24 -15.72 -4.61 11.97
N PHE A 25 -15.64 -5.81 12.55
CA PHE A 25 -14.48 -6.25 13.33
C PHE A 25 -13.18 -6.22 12.51
N VAL A 26 -13.18 -6.86 11.33
CA VAL A 26 -11.98 -6.92 10.49
C VAL A 26 -11.67 -5.55 9.84
N GLY A 27 -12.70 -4.73 9.58
CA GLY A 27 -12.54 -3.40 9.00
C GLY A 27 -11.83 -2.40 9.93
N TYR A 28 -11.90 -2.62 11.24
CA TYR A 28 -11.23 -1.80 12.25
C TYR A 28 -10.08 -2.53 12.97
N ALA A 29 -9.60 -3.62 12.41
CA ALA A 29 -8.44 -4.35 12.95
C ALA A 29 -7.15 -3.49 12.96
N ASP A 30 -7.07 -2.46 12.13
CA ASP A 30 -5.98 -1.48 12.07
C ASP A 30 -5.80 -0.66 13.38
N TYR A 31 -6.79 -0.67 14.28
CA TYR A 31 -6.69 -0.08 15.62
C TYR A 31 -5.90 -0.96 16.61
N LEU A 32 -5.72 -2.24 16.31
CA LEU A 32 -4.98 -3.17 17.16
C LEU A 32 -3.48 -2.98 16.94
N ASN A 33 -2.76 -2.72 18.04
CA ASN A 33 -1.30 -2.63 17.99
C ASN A 33 -0.71 -4.03 17.75
N PRO A 34 0.08 -4.24 16.67
CA PRO A 34 0.65 -5.56 16.35
C PRO A 34 1.61 -6.10 17.41
N THR A 35 2.18 -5.23 18.26
CA THR A 35 3.04 -5.68 19.37
C THR A 35 2.24 -6.43 20.43
N ALA A 36 1.00 -5.99 20.70
CA ALA A 36 0.10 -6.62 21.67
C ALA A 36 -0.78 -7.71 21.05
N PHE A 37 -1.25 -7.50 19.82
CA PHE A 37 -2.20 -8.36 19.11
C PHE A 37 -1.72 -8.72 17.70
N PRO A 38 -0.58 -9.44 17.56
CA PRO A 38 0.07 -9.63 16.26
C PRO A 38 -0.77 -10.39 15.23
N MET A 39 -1.58 -11.37 15.64
CA MET A 39 -2.46 -12.10 14.73
C MET A 39 -3.69 -11.28 14.34
N LEU A 40 -4.35 -10.68 15.31
CA LEU A 40 -5.61 -9.97 15.09
C LEU A 40 -5.43 -8.66 14.31
N SER A 41 -4.27 -8.01 14.43
CA SER A 41 -3.94 -6.81 13.66
C SER A 41 -3.91 -7.04 12.14
N ASN A 42 -3.73 -8.30 11.71
CA ASN A 42 -3.78 -8.70 10.30
C ASN A 42 -5.19 -9.10 9.81
N ALA A 43 -6.21 -9.07 10.69
CA ALA A 43 -7.57 -9.46 10.31
C ALA A 43 -8.16 -8.57 9.19
N GLY A 44 -7.65 -7.34 9.02
CA GLY A 44 -8.01 -6.44 7.93
C GLY A 44 -7.77 -7.02 6.53
N LEU A 45 -6.86 -7.99 6.38
CA LEU A 45 -6.63 -8.71 5.12
C LEU A 45 -7.85 -9.54 4.67
N SER A 46 -8.70 -9.95 5.59
CA SER A 46 -9.95 -10.68 5.28
C SER A 46 -11.13 -9.77 4.96
N TYR A 47 -10.99 -8.45 5.07
CA TYR A 47 -12.07 -7.48 4.83
C TYR A 47 -12.79 -7.67 3.48
N PRO A 48 -12.10 -7.88 2.35
CA PRO A 48 -12.77 -8.05 1.05
C PRO A 48 -13.72 -9.25 1.01
N ILE A 49 -13.46 -10.30 1.79
CA ILE A 49 -14.33 -11.48 1.85
C ILE A 49 -15.70 -11.10 2.43
N PHE A 50 -15.70 -10.39 3.56
CA PHE A 50 -16.94 -9.96 4.20
C PHE A 50 -17.65 -8.84 3.42
N LEU A 51 -16.89 -7.98 2.74
CA LEU A 51 -17.42 -6.97 1.81
C LEU A 51 -18.21 -7.64 0.67
N ILE A 52 -17.64 -8.68 0.06
CA ILE A 52 -18.29 -9.47 -1.00
C ILE A 52 -19.53 -10.20 -0.46
N PHE A 53 -19.44 -10.85 0.71
CA PHE A 53 -20.59 -11.51 1.30
C PHE A 53 -21.73 -10.53 1.59
N ASN A 54 -21.44 -9.36 2.16
CA ASN A 54 -22.46 -8.35 2.39
C ASN A 54 -23.11 -7.86 1.09
N PHE A 55 -22.33 -7.73 0.01
CA PHE A 55 -22.84 -7.39 -1.32
C PHE A 55 -23.70 -8.52 -1.89
N CYS A 56 -23.32 -9.78 -1.73
CA CYS A 56 -24.16 -10.92 -2.12
C CYS A 56 -25.48 -10.94 -1.36
N PHE A 57 -25.49 -10.63 -0.06
CA PHE A 57 -26.73 -10.49 0.71
C PHE A 57 -27.59 -9.34 0.20
N LEU A 58 -26.99 -8.22 -0.23
CA LEU A 58 -27.75 -7.12 -0.84
C LEU A 58 -28.50 -7.59 -2.09
N ILE A 59 -27.79 -8.25 -3.01
CA ILE A 59 -28.41 -8.81 -4.23
C ILE A 59 -29.51 -9.82 -3.86
N PHE A 60 -29.22 -10.74 -2.94
CA PHE A 60 -30.17 -11.75 -2.48
C PHE A 60 -31.48 -11.11 -1.95
N TRP A 61 -31.37 -10.10 -1.08
CA TRP A 61 -32.56 -9.44 -0.53
C TRP A 61 -33.29 -8.61 -1.58
N LEU A 62 -32.63 -7.99 -2.52
CA LEU A 62 -33.26 -7.26 -3.62
C LEU A 62 -34.13 -8.18 -4.50
N VAL A 63 -33.66 -9.42 -4.72
CA VAL A 63 -34.39 -10.43 -5.52
C VAL A 63 -35.55 -11.04 -4.72
N PHE A 64 -35.28 -11.53 -3.51
CA PHE A 64 -36.23 -12.36 -2.79
C PHE A 64 -37.12 -11.61 -1.80
N LYS A 65 -36.60 -10.58 -1.12
CA LYS A 65 -37.36 -9.79 -0.10
C LYS A 65 -36.81 -8.35 0.00
N ARG A 66 -37.17 -7.48 -0.93
CA ARG A 66 -36.70 -6.10 -1.06
C ARG A 66 -36.68 -5.30 0.25
N ARG A 67 -37.71 -5.51 1.11
CA ARG A 67 -37.78 -4.85 2.42
C ARG A 67 -36.64 -5.23 3.37
N LYS A 68 -35.93 -6.33 3.13
CA LYS A 68 -34.78 -6.76 3.94
C LYS A 68 -33.43 -6.26 3.40
N ALA A 69 -33.39 -5.66 2.22
CA ALA A 69 -32.20 -5.06 1.65
C ALA A 69 -31.61 -3.93 2.51
N PHE A 70 -32.41 -3.34 3.41
CA PHE A 70 -31.90 -2.35 4.36
C PHE A 70 -30.81 -2.91 5.28
N ILE A 71 -30.80 -4.23 5.58
CA ILE A 71 -29.81 -4.85 6.47
C ILE A 71 -28.39 -4.74 5.89
N PRO A 72 -28.08 -5.25 4.68
CA PRO A 72 -26.74 -5.08 4.10
C PRO A 72 -26.43 -3.62 3.74
N ILE A 73 -27.43 -2.78 3.40
CA ILE A 73 -27.23 -1.33 3.21
C ILE A 73 -26.73 -0.70 4.51
N LEU A 74 -27.33 -1.02 5.66
CA LEU A 74 -26.85 -0.56 6.96
C LEU A 74 -25.43 -1.03 7.22
N GLY A 75 -25.08 -2.28 6.83
CA GLY A 75 -23.69 -2.80 6.89
C GLY A 75 -22.71 -1.90 6.12
N PHE A 76 -23.04 -1.49 4.89
CA PHE A 76 -22.22 -0.56 4.12
C PHE A 76 -22.11 0.83 4.75
N VAL A 77 -23.18 1.33 5.36
CA VAL A 77 -23.17 2.63 6.05
C VAL A 77 -22.27 2.58 7.28
N ILE A 78 -22.40 1.55 8.12
CA ILE A 78 -21.59 1.38 9.33
C ILE A 78 -20.10 1.17 8.98
N CYS A 79 -19.83 0.39 7.92
CA CYS A 79 -18.47 0.10 7.44
C CYS A 79 -18.02 1.06 6.32
N TYR A 80 -18.64 2.25 6.20
CA TYR A 80 -18.29 3.21 5.15
C TYR A 80 -16.79 3.59 5.19
N TYR A 81 -16.27 3.88 6.38
CA TYR A 81 -14.88 4.30 6.53
C TYR A 81 -13.86 3.23 6.09
N PRO A 82 -13.89 1.98 6.61
CA PRO A 82 -12.99 0.94 6.11
C PRO A 82 -13.23 0.59 4.63
N THR A 83 -14.49 0.64 4.13
CA THR A 83 -14.77 0.45 2.71
C THR A 83 -14.09 1.51 1.85
N ARG A 84 -14.18 2.79 2.25
CA ARG A 84 -13.53 3.90 1.55
C ARG A 84 -12.00 3.77 1.55
N ILE A 85 -11.41 3.33 2.64
CA ILE A 85 -9.96 3.09 2.71
C ILE A 85 -9.56 1.93 1.77
N TYR A 86 -10.32 0.84 1.80
CA TYR A 86 -10.01 -0.35 1.02
C TYR A 86 -10.21 -0.11 -0.49
N MET A 87 -11.35 0.46 -0.86
CA MET A 87 -11.78 0.70 -2.24
C MET A 87 -12.37 2.10 -2.37
N PRO A 88 -11.56 3.16 -2.43
CA PRO A 88 -12.06 4.51 -2.61
C PRO A 88 -12.75 4.67 -3.95
N LEU A 89 -13.78 5.52 -3.97
CA LEU A 89 -14.51 5.94 -5.16
C LEU A 89 -14.55 7.47 -5.13
N ASN A 90 -13.74 8.09 -5.96
CA ASN A 90 -13.61 9.54 -6.05
C ASN A 90 -14.05 10.04 -7.42
N ILE A 91 -14.62 11.22 -7.45
CA ILE A 91 -14.89 11.93 -8.71
C ILE A 91 -13.54 12.42 -9.25
N ASN A 92 -13.23 12.04 -10.48
CA ASN A 92 -12.00 12.47 -11.14
C ASN A 92 -12.02 14.01 -11.30
N ARG A 93 -11.00 14.65 -10.75
CA ARG A 93 -10.74 16.09 -10.89
C ARG A 93 -9.58 16.29 -11.85
N SER A 94 -9.67 17.28 -12.72
CA SER A 94 -8.55 17.67 -13.58
C SER A 94 -7.35 18.10 -12.74
N VAL A 95 -6.16 17.67 -13.16
CA VAL A 95 -4.91 18.07 -12.50
C VAL A 95 -4.67 19.56 -12.75
N PRO A 96 -4.55 20.38 -11.70
CA PRO A 96 -4.33 21.81 -11.87
C PRO A 96 -2.92 22.10 -12.41
N PRO A 97 -2.73 23.26 -13.09
CA PRO A 97 -1.41 23.66 -13.55
C PRO A 97 -0.44 23.83 -12.37
N ASN A 98 0.84 23.56 -12.63
CA ASN A 98 1.91 23.60 -11.61
C ASN A 98 1.69 22.64 -10.42
N ALA A 99 0.93 21.57 -10.58
CA ALA A 99 0.96 20.42 -9.67
C ALA A 99 2.23 19.61 -9.93
N ILE A 100 2.90 19.18 -8.86
CA ILE A 100 4.08 18.31 -8.96
C ILE A 100 3.64 16.84 -9.04
N LYS A 101 4.30 16.06 -9.88
CA LYS A 101 4.05 14.62 -9.99
C LYS A 101 5.07 13.85 -9.16
N VAL A 102 4.57 13.02 -8.25
CA VAL A 102 5.37 12.12 -7.41
C VAL A 102 5.11 10.69 -7.84
N LEU A 103 6.17 9.93 -8.06
CA LEU A 103 6.16 8.49 -8.38
C LEU A 103 6.88 7.72 -7.27
N SER A 104 6.27 6.64 -6.78
CA SER A 104 6.92 5.67 -5.90
C SER A 104 6.86 4.28 -6.55
N TYR A 105 7.98 3.56 -6.52
CA TYR A 105 8.08 2.26 -7.16
C TYR A 105 9.14 1.36 -6.49
N ASN A 106 8.71 0.22 -5.97
CA ASN A 106 9.65 -0.86 -5.64
C ASN A 106 10.05 -1.54 -6.95
N VAL A 107 11.29 -1.32 -7.37
CA VAL A 107 11.78 -1.71 -8.71
C VAL A 107 12.42 -3.10 -8.76
N TRP A 108 12.39 -3.82 -7.63
CA TRP A 108 12.96 -5.17 -7.54
C TRP A 108 14.30 -5.30 -8.26
N MET A 109 15.27 -4.45 -7.85
CA MET A 109 16.63 -4.39 -8.39
C MET A 109 16.69 -4.13 -9.91
N PHE A 110 15.70 -3.40 -10.47
CA PHE A 110 15.53 -3.18 -11.92
C PHE A 110 15.51 -4.49 -12.71
N SER A 111 14.79 -5.48 -12.21
CA SER A 111 14.58 -6.74 -12.92
C SER A 111 13.90 -6.53 -14.27
N GLY A 112 13.94 -7.54 -15.15
CA GLY A 112 13.27 -7.49 -16.44
C GLY A 112 14.07 -6.84 -17.57
N TRP A 113 15.41 -6.84 -17.49
CA TRP A 113 16.25 -6.53 -18.63
C TRP A 113 16.01 -7.54 -19.76
N ASP A 114 15.95 -7.04 -20.99
CA ASP A 114 15.87 -7.90 -22.17
C ASP A 114 17.16 -8.73 -22.37
N GLU A 115 17.12 -9.74 -23.23
CA GLU A 115 18.25 -10.63 -23.51
C GLU A 115 19.49 -9.87 -24.00
N THR A 116 19.31 -8.70 -24.63
CA THR A 116 20.41 -7.84 -25.10
C THR A 116 20.97 -6.95 -24.00
N GLY A 117 20.26 -6.84 -22.86
CA GLY A 117 20.60 -5.94 -21.76
C GLY A 117 20.56 -4.46 -22.15
N LYS A 118 19.79 -4.11 -23.20
CA LYS A 118 19.67 -2.72 -23.69
C LYS A 118 18.39 -2.04 -23.20
N ASN A 119 17.32 -2.80 -23.03
CA ASN A 119 16.02 -2.27 -22.66
C ASN A 119 15.56 -2.80 -21.31
N ASN A 120 14.98 -1.91 -20.53
CA ASN A 120 14.35 -2.26 -19.26
C ASN A 120 12.99 -1.56 -19.16
N PRO A 121 11.87 -2.30 -19.07
CA PRO A 121 10.52 -1.72 -19.05
C PRO A 121 10.27 -0.82 -17.85
N THR A 122 10.93 -1.07 -16.70
CA THR A 122 10.84 -0.21 -15.50
C THR A 122 11.42 1.18 -15.80
N LEU A 123 12.61 1.24 -16.41
CA LEU A 123 13.27 2.51 -16.76
C LEU A 123 12.49 3.27 -17.84
N GLN A 124 11.97 2.57 -18.85
CA GLN A 124 11.12 3.16 -19.88
C GLN A 124 9.87 3.78 -19.27
N PHE A 125 9.19 3.06 -18.37
CA PHE A 125 8.02 3.56 -17.67
C PHE A 125 8.34 4.81 -16.85
N ILE A 126 9.44 4.83 -16.09
CA ILE A 126 9.86 5.99 -15.30
C ILE A 126 10.08 7.20 -16.22
N ALA A 127 10.76 7.00 -17.36
CA ALA A 127 10.99 8.05 -18.35
C ALA A 127 9.66 8.59 -18.92
N GLU A 128 8.74 7.72 -19.31
CA GLU A 128 7.41 8.09 -19.83
C GLU A 128 6.58 8.87 -18.80
N GLN A 129 6.68 8.50 -17.51
CA GLN A 129 5.95 9.20 -16.46
C GLN A 129 6.43 10.63 -16.25
N ASN A 130 7.70 10.91 -16.56
CA ASN A 130 8.31 12.25 -16.43
C ASN A 130 7.94 12.92 -15.11
N ALA A 131 7.94 12.15 -14.02
CA ALA A 131 7.57 12.64 -12.69
C ALA A 131 8.58 13.69 -12.20
N ASP A 132 8.15 14.58 -11.32
CA ASP A 132 9.03 15.62 -10.78
C ASP A 132 9.90 15.08 -9.63
N ILE A 133 9.37 14.07 -8.92
CA ILE A 133 10.04 13.34 -7.83
C ILE A 133 9.76 11.86 -8.03
N VAL A 134 10.81 11.05 -8.00
CA VAL A 134 10.76 9.58 -8.08
C VAL A 134 11.44 8.99 -6.86
N CYS A 135 10.71 8.20 -6.09
CA CYS A 135 11.19 7.46 -4.94
C CYS A 135 11.20 5.96 -5.28
N LEU A 136 12.35 5.33 -5.24
CA LEU A 136 12.51 3.92 -5.54
C LEU A 136 12.89 3.14 -4.29
N GLN A 137 12.36 1.92 -4.17
CA GLN A 137 12.74 0.91 -3.18
C GLN A 137 13.38 -0.25 -3.94
N GLU A 138 14.25 -1.00 -3.27
CA GLU A 138 15.08 -2.04 -3.89
C GLU A 138 15.84 -1.53 -5.13
N ALA A 139 16.32 -0.29 -5.05
CA ALA A 139 16.97 0.40 -6.16
C ALA A 139 18.43 -0.04 -6.35
N GLU A 140 18.81 -1.23 -5.90
CA GLU A 140 20.11 -1.82 -6.14
C GLU A 140 20.11 -2.58 -7.47
N GLY A 141 21.06 -2.25 -8.32
CA GLY A 141 21.31 -3.03 -9.53
C GLY A 141 22.58 -3.87 -9.36
N TRP A 142 22.79 -4.86 -10.21
CA TRP A 142 23.95 -5.74 -10.21
C TRP A 142 24.85 -5.50 -11.42
N GLY A 143 26.16 -5.42 -11.18
CA GLY A 143 27.17 -5.35 -12.25
C GLY A 143 26.91 -4.25 -13.28
N ILE A 144 26.95 -4.62 -14.56
CA ILE A 144 26.76 -3.69 -15.68
C ILE A 144 25.34 -3.09 -15.73
N TYR A 145 24.33 -3.80 -15.23
CA TYR A 145 22.96 -3.33 -15.24
C TYR A 145 22.73 -2.16 -14.28
N LYS A 146 23.47 -2.14 -13.16
CA LYS A 146 23.46 -0.99 -12.26
C LYS A 146 23.99 0.27 -12.99
N ALA A 147 25.14 0.19 -13.64
CA ALA A 147 25.69 1.32 -14.36
C ALA A 147 24.77 1.83 -15.48
N LYS A 148 24.06 0.92 -16.16
CA LYS A 148 23.06 1.27 -17.19
C LYS A 148 21.84 1.98 -16.57
N ALA A 149 21.29 1.44 -15.47
CA ALA A 149 20.16 2.07 -14.78
C ALA A 149 20.55 3.46 -14.26
N ASP A 150 21.72 3.58 -13.61
CA ASP A 150 22.25 4.86 -13.12
C ASP A 150 22.43 5.86 -14.27
N SER A 151 22.94 5.43 -15.44
CA SER A 151 23.12 6.28 -16.61
C SER A 151 21.80 6.83 -17.14
N VAL A 152 20.78 5.97 -17.26
CA VAL A 152 19.44 6.39 -17.72
C VAL A 152 18.81 7.35 -16.72
N MET A 153 18.84 7.02 -15.43
CA MET A 153 18.21 7.84 -14.39
C MET A 153 18.90 9.20 -14.23
N ASN A 154 20.23 9.24 -14.29
CA ASN A 154 21.00 10.49 -14.24
C ASN A 154 20.82 11.35 -15.51
N GLY A 155 20.48 10.73 -16.64
CA GLY A 155 20.08 11.45 -17.86
C GLY A 155 18.68 12.08 -17.78
N LEU A 156 17.81 11.53 -16.94
CA LEU A 156 16.44 12.02 -16.76
C LEU A 156 16.30 13.07 -15.64
N TYR A 157 17.13 12.98 -14.60
CA TYR A 157 17.02 13.80 -13.39
C TYR A 157 18.33 14.51 -13.04
N GLN A 158 18.21 15.79 -12.79
CA GLN A 158 19.34 16.65 -12.41
C GLN A 158 19.87 16.36 -11.00
N TYR A 159 18.98 15.93 -10.11
CA TYR A 159 19.33 15.67 -8.71
C TYR A 159 18.96 14.23 -8.35
N ALA A 160 19.90 13.54 -7.75
CA ALA A 160 19.75 12.16 -7.27
C ALA A 160 20.47 11.97 -5.96
N ASP A 161 19.93 11.16 -5.08
CA ASP A 161 20.60 10.70 -3.87
C ASP A 161 20.08 9.30 -3.49
N THR A 162 20.87 8.57 -2.70
CA THR A 162 20.53 7.22 -2.24
C THR A 162 20.75 7.11 -0.75
N SER A 163 19.93 6.28 -0.10
CA SER A 163 20.15 5.85 1.27
C SER A 163 20.38 4.35 1.30
N ARG A 164 21.41 3.93 2.03
CA ARG A 164 21.81 2.52 2.21
C ARG A 164 22.12 2.25 3.67
N ARG A 165 21.84 1.07 4.14
CA ARG A 165 22.28 0.62 5.46
C ARG A 165 23.77 0.31 5.46
N LYS A 166 24.46 0.54 6.61
CA LYS A 166 25.89 0.21 6.75
C LYS A 166 26.16 -1.30 6.73
N ASP A 167 25.19 -2.08 7.21
CA ASP A 167 25.21 -3.54 7.34
C ASP A 167 24.67 -4.28 6.11
N GLY A 168 24.49 -3.59 4.98
CA GLY A 168 23.87 -4.12 3.77
C GLY A 168 22.34 -4.01 3.80
N GLY A 169 21.67 -4.66 2.85
CA GLY A 169 20.22 -4.63 2.71
C GLY A 169 19.74 -3.69 1.62
N ASP A 170 18.50 -3.24 1.74
CA ASP A 170 17.81 -2.43 0.75
C ASP A 170 18.50 -1.09 0.42
N VAL A 171 18.30 -0.64 -0.79
CA VAL A 171 18.70 0.70 -1.27
C VAL A 171 17.48 1.50 -1.63
N LEU A 172 17.29 2.61 -0.93
CA LEU A 172 16.32 3.63 -1.27
C LEU A 172 16.99 4.68 -2.15
N ALA A 173 16.39 5.00 -3.30
CA ALA A 173 16.84 6.06 -4.15
C ALA A 173 15.76 7.14 -4.31
N ILE A 174 16.21 8.37 -4.47
CA ILE A 174 15.39 9.50 -4.87
C ILE A 174 16.01 10.16 -6.09
N TYR A 175 15.17 10.48 -7.07
CA TYR A 175 15.51 11.28 -8.24
C TYR A 175 14.56 12.45 -8.32
N SER A 176 15.07 13.63 -8.63
CA SER A 176 14.27 14.86 -8.54
C SER A 176 14.69 15.87 -9.59
N LYS A 177 13.70 16.65 -10.09
CA LYS A 177 13.95 17.89 -10.86
C LYS A 177 14.30 19.07 -9.95
N TYR A 178 14.15 18.89 -8.62
CA TYR A 178 14.41 19.91 -7.60
C TYR A 178 15.67 19.59 -6.80
N PRO A 179 16.44 20.59 -6.35
CA PRO A 179 17.65 20.38 -5.55
C PRO A 179 17.37 19.59 -4.26
N ILE A 180 18.19 18.59 -3.99
CA ILE A 180 18.23 17.83 -2.75
C ILE A 180 19.29 18.49 -1.87
N ILE A 181 18.91 19.07 -0.73
CA ILE A 181 19.81 19.89 0.11
C ILE A 181 20.27 19.17 1.38
N LYS A 182 19.57 18.11 1.80
CA LYS A 182 19.91 17.33 3.00
C LYS A 182 19.27 15.95 2.90
N LYS A 183 19.90 14.98 3.56
CA LYS A 183 19.39 13.64 3.75
C LYS A 183 19.56 13.21 5.21
N GLU A 184 18.57 12.48 5.73
CA GLU A 184 18.60 11.88 7.06
C GLU A 184 18.06 10.46 6.97
N ARG A 185 18.65 9.56 7.72
CA ARG A 185 18.10 8.22 7.89
C ARG A 185 17.25 8.20 9.16
N ILE A 186 16.03 7.66 9.06
CA ILE A 186 15.17 7.43 10.22
C ILE A 186 15.58 6.10 10.84
N VAL A 187 16.11 6.14 12.08
CA VAL A 187 16.75 4.98 12.71
C VAL A 187 15.72 4.16 13.48
N TYR A 188 15.65 2.89 13.18
CA TYR A 188 14.86 1.88 13.88
C TYR A 188 15.42 0.47 13.66
N PRO A 189 15.10 -0.51 14.51
CA PRO A 189 15.49 -1.90 14.31
C PRO A 189 14.84 -2.51 13.06
N SER A 190 15.62 -3.08 12.18
CA SER A 190 15.17 -3.82 11.00
C SER A 190 16.25 -4.81 10.54
N LYS A 191 15.86 -5.89 9.86
CA LYS A 191 16.80 -6.84 9.29
C LYS A 191 17.43 -6.31 8.01
N THR A 192 16.65 -5.83 7.07
CA THR A 192 17.11 -5.43 5.73
C THR A 192 16.61 -4.06 5.29
N ASN A 193 15.45 -3.64 5.75
CA ASN A 193 14.72 -2.49 5.27
C ASN A 193 14.99 -1.21 6.08
N HIS A 194 14.70 -0.04 5.54
CA HIS A 194 14.88 1.23 6.24
C HIS A 194 14.00 2.35 5.66
N SER A 195 14.05 3.52 6.31
CA SER A 195 13.40 4.76 5.84
C SER A 195 14.42 5.89 5.82
N ALA A 196 14.27 6.78 4.84
CA ALA A 196 15.11 7.97 4.70
C ALA A 196 14.26 9.19 4.36
N ALA A 197 14.60 10.33 4.95
CA ALA A 197 14.05 11.64 4.66
C ALA A 197 15.03 12.44 3.82
N PHE A 198 14.55 12.97 2.70
CA PHE A 198 15.30 13.84 1.79
C PHE A 198 14.64 15.22 1.80
N TYR A 199 15.44 16.25 1.93
CA TYR A 199 14.98 17.64 1.96
C TYR A 199 15.18 18.27 0.59
N LEU A 200 14.10 18.64 -0.05
CA LEU A 200 14.09 19.22 -1.39
C LEU A 200 13.74 20.70 -1.34
N LYS A 201 14.35 21.50 -2.22
CA LYS A 201 13.97 22.90 -2.48
C LYS A 201 12.96 22.95 -3.63
N ILE A 202 11.68 23.11 -3.32
CA ILE A 202 10.58 23.17 -4.29
C ILE A 202 9.99 24.59 -4.27
N ASN A 203 10.16 25.34 -5.35
CA ASN A 203 9.63 26.71 -5.48
C ASN A 203 9.98 27.65 -4.30
N GLY A 204 11.20 27.50 -3.77
CA GLY A 204 11.69 28.30 -2.63
C GLY A 204 11.40 27.69 -1.25
N ASP A 205 10.43 26.79 -1.13
CA ASP A 205 10.11 26.09 0.12
C ASP A 205 10.97 24.86 0.32
N THR A 206 11.19 24.48 1.58
CA THR A 206 11.80 23.20 1.91
C THR A 206 10.70 22.17 2.12
N VAL A 207 10.75 21.06 1.36
CA VAL A 207 9.80 19.95 1.43
C VAL A 207 10.56 18.69 1.85
N ILE A 208 10.09 18.00 2.87
CA ILE A 208 10.64 16.71 3.32
C ILE A 208 9.95 15.60 2.51
N VAL A 209 10.74 14.82 1.77
CA VAL A 209 10.28 13.61 1.08
C VAL A 209 10.79 12.40 1.83
N ILE A 210 9.89 11.64 2.45
CA ILE A 210 10.22 10.43 3.20
C ILE A 210 9.98 9.23 2.28
N ASN A 211 11.05 8.50 1.96
CA ASN A 211 10.98 7.24 1.23
C ASN A 211 11.10 6.09 2.21
N ASN A 212 10.10 5.21 2.23
CA ASN A 212 10.01 4.10 3.17
C ASN A 212 10.07 2.76 2.44
N HIS A 213 10.77 1.82 3.04
CA HIS A 213 10.58 0.40 2.79
C HIS A 213 10.54 -0.29 4.15
N PHE A 214 9.35 -0.64 4.62
CA PHE A 214 9.17 -1.31 5.91
C PHE A 214 9.42 -2.80 5.80
N GLU A 215 9.66 -3.45 6.94
CA GLU A 215 9.97 -4.87 7.03
C GLU A 215 8.95 -5.75 6.29
N SER A 216 9.43 -6.59 5.39
CA SER A 216 8.61 -7.50 4.61
C SER A 216 8.13 -8.71 5.43
N ILE A 217 7.14 -9.44 4.91
CA ILE A 217 6.66 -10.68 5.52
C ILE A 217 7.73 -11.78 5.42
N GLY A 218 8.63 -11.70 4.44
CA GLY A 218 9.68 -12.69 4.22
C GLY A 218 9.13 -14.04 3.74
N LEU A 219 8.18 -14.01 2.81
CA LEU A 219 7.64 -15.22 2.18
C LEU A 219 8.68 -15.85 1.25
N SER A 220 8.99 -17.13 1.49
CA SER A 220 9.83 -17.90 0.59
C SER A 220 9.10 -18.24 -0.73
N PRO A 221 9.82 -18.63 -1.80
CA PRO A 221 9.19 -19.14 -3.02
C PRO A 221 8.23 -20.30 -2.75
N GLU A 222 8.58 -21.18 -1.79
CA GLU A 222 7.74 -22.29 -1.36
C GLU A 222 6.43 -21.80 -0.71
N ASP A 223 6.49 -20.81 0.18
CA ASP A 223 5.28 -20.23 0.80
C ASP A 223 4.33 -19.66 -0.24
N LYS A 224 4.88 -18.98 -1.27
CA LYS A 224 4.10 -18.41 -2.38
C LYS A 224 3.44 -19.51 -3.23
N THR A 225 4.17 -20.59 -3.50
CA THR A 225 3.65 -21.76 -4.23
C THR A 225 2.54 -22.45 -3.43
N ASN A 226 2.79 -22.74 -2.15
CA ASN A 226 1.82 -23.39 -1.26
C ASN A 226 0.53 -22.55 -1.13
N PHE A 227 0.66 -21.23 -1.01
CA PHE A 227 -0.50 -20.35 -0.98
C PHE A 227 -1.32 -20.44 -2.27
N LYS A 228 -0.65 -20.42 -3.43
CA LYS A 228 -1.31 -20.54 -4.73
C LYS A 228 -2.05 -21.87 -4.90
N GLU A 229 -1.44 -23.00 -4.48
CA GLU A 229 -2.06 -24.32 -4.50
C GLU A 229 -3.25 -24.40 -3.54
N MET A 230 -3.12 -23.81 -2.35
CA MET A 230 -4.20 -23.73 -1.36
C MET A 230 -5.42 -22.97 -1.92
N VAL A 231 -5.19 -21.82 -2.56
CA VAL A 231 -6.28 -21.01 -3.17
C VAL A 231 -6.94 -21.74 -4.34
N LYS A 232 -6.20 -22.55 -5.10
CA LYS A 232 -6.75 -23.37 -6.19
C LYS A 232 -7.53 -24.58 -5.71
N GLY A 233 -7.39 -24.98 -4.44
CA GLY A 233 -7.98 -26.19 -3.89
C GLY A 233 -7.18 -27.47 -4.20
N ASP A 234 -5.92 -27.35 -4.61
CA ASP A 234 -5.04 -28.46 -4.99
C ASP A 234 -4.38 -29.15 -3.78
N MET A 235 -4.70 -28.71 -2.55
CA MET A 235 -4.15 -29.25 -1.30
C MET A 235 -5.22 -30.00 -0.49
N ASN A 236 -4.79 -31.06 0.21
CA ASN A 236 -5.65 -31.71 1.20
C ASN A 236 -5.83 -30.85 2.47
N ALA A 237 -6.92 -31.08 3.22
CA ALA A 237 -7.32 -30.29 4.38
C ALA A 237 -6.20 -30.16 5.45
N LYS A 238 -5.44 -31.21 5.70
CA LYS A 238 -4.35 -31.23 6.70
C LYS A 238 -3.17 -30.34 6.27
N CYS A 239 -2.83 -30.34 4.97
CA CYS A 239 -1.81 -29.43 4.42
C CYS A 239 -2.30 -27.98 4.45
N VAL A 240 -3.55 -27.73 4.08
CA VAL A 240 -4.16 -26.37 4.14
C VAL A 240 -4.08 -25.81 5.56
N GLU A 241 -4.44 -26.60 6.59
CA GLU A 241 -4.35 -26.16 7.99
C GLU A 241 -2.91 -25.78 8.38
N LYS A 242 -1.94 -26.65 8.07
CA LYS A 242 -0.52 -26.44 8.38
C LYS A 242 0.03 -25.18 7.70
N GLU A 243 -0.17 -25.03 6.39
CA GLU A 243 0.38 -23.92 5.63
C GLU A 243 -0.34 -22.59 5.95
N SER A 244 -1.65 -22.64 6.22
CA SER A 244 -2.40 -21.46 6.71
C SER A 244 -1.86 -20.96 8.05
N LYS A 245 -1.61 -21.87 9.00
CA LYS A 245 -1.02 -21.52 10.29
C LYS A 245 0.36 -20.89 10.12
N LYS A 246 1.24 -21.50 9.31
CA LYS A 246 2.57 -20.99 9.00
C LYS A 246 2.51 -19.56 8.39
N LEU A 247 1.56 -19.31 7.49
CA LEU A 247 1.36 -17.98 6.88
C LEU A 247 0.89 -16.97 7.91
N ILE A 248 -0.09 -17.32 8.75
CA ILE A 248 -0.60 -16.45 9.82
C ILE A 248 0.52 -16.11 10.81
N ASP A 249 1.35 -17.05 11.20
CA ASP A 249 2.48 -16.83 12.11
C ASP A 249 3.52 -15.89 11.48
N LYS A 250 3.83 -16.03 10.18
CA LYS A 250 4.72 -15.12 9.45
C LYS A 250 4.16 -13.70 9.35
N LEU A 251 2.87 -13.56 9.04
CA LEU A 251 2.18 -12.27 9.02
C LEU A 251 2.23 -11.59 10.39
N ALA A 252 1.91 -12.33 11.45
CA ALA A 252 1.92 -11.83 12.82
C ALA A 252 3.32 -11.33 13.23
N GLU A 253 4.34 -12.12 12.95
CA GLU A 253 5.73 -11.79 13.28
C GLU A 253 6.23 -10.58 12.48
N ALA A 254 5.91 -10.50 11.19
CA ALA A 254 6.26 -9.35 10.36
C ALA A 254 5.60 -8.06 10.85
N SER A 255 4.30 -8.10 11.17
CA SER A 255 3.57 -6.94 11.68
C SER A 255 4.12 -6.47 13.05
N LYS A 256 4.49 -7.43 13.92
CA LYS A 256 5.13 -7.14 15.21
C LYS A 256 6.48 -6.44 15.04
N ARG A 257 7.30 -6.86 14.06
CA ARG A 257 8.58 -6.19 13.74
C ARG A 257 8.39 -4.83 13.10
N ARG A 258 7.38 -4.69 12.26
CA ARG A 258 7.07 -3.46 11.51
C ARG A 258 6.53 -2.34 12.40
N ALA A 259 5.73 -2.66 13.44
CA ALA A 259 5.12 -1.66 14.31
C ALA A 259 6.11 -0.63 14.88
N PRO A 260 7.24 -1.00 15.52
CA PRO A 260 8.21 -0.02 16.01
C PRO A 260 8.89 0.80 14.90
N GLN A 261 8.99 0.27 13.66
CA GLN A 261 9.50 1.02 12.51
C GLN A 261 8.52 2.14 12.12
N VAL A 262 7.24 1.79 12.07
CA VAL A 262 6.13 2.71 11.82
C VAL A 262 6.05 3.80 12.88
N ASP A 263 6.16 3.43 14.15
CA ASP A 263 6.13 4.36 15.27
C ASP A 263 7.32 5.34 15.21
N ALA A 264 8.52 4.89 14.83
CA ALA A 264 9.69 5.75 14.64
C ALA A 264 9.50 6.76 13.50
N VAL A 265 8.93 6.34 12.36
CA VAL A 265 8.62 7.26 11.26
C VAL A 265 7.51 8.24 11.64
N ALA A 266 6.48 7.78 12.37
CA ALA A 266 5.43 8.66 12.89
C ALA A 266 5.96 9.70 13.87
N GLN A 267 6.90 9.33 14.73
CA GLN A 267 7.59 10.24 15.64
C GLN A 267 8.39 11.28 14.86
N TYR A 268 9.14 10.86 13.83
CA TYR A 268 9.87 11.78 12.96
C TYR A 268 8.93 12.80 12.28
N ILE A 269 7.77 12.34 11.76
CA ILE A 269 6.75 13.22 11.18
C ILE A 269 6.23 14.23 12.22
N TYR A 270 5.99 13.77 13.45
CA TYR A 270 5.52 14.63 14.54
C TYR A 270 6.55 15.69 14.94
N GLU A 271 7.82 15.35 15.04
CA GLU A 271 8.93 16.27 15.35
C GLU A 271 9.12 17.36 14.27
N HIS A 272 8.74 17.05 13.02
CA HIS A 272 8.78 17.99 11.90
C HIS A 272 7.41 18.58 11.56
N LYS A 273 6.47 18.55 12.51
CA LYS A 273 5.12 19.10 12.31
C LYS A 273 5.18 20.58 11.90
N GLY A 274 4.43 20.92 10.87
CA GLY A 274 4.42 22.28 10.30
C GLY A 274 5.33 22.43 9.07
N MET A 275 6.22 21.50 8.81
CA MET A 275 6.96 21.42 7.56
C MET A 275 6.10 20.74 6.48
N SER A 276 6.33 21.13 5.24
CA SER A 276 5.73 20.50 4.07
C SER A 276 6.33 19.11 3.88
N MET A 277 5.48 18.07 3.76
CA MET A 277 5.94 16.67 3.70
C MET A 277 5.24 15.90 2.58
N ILE A 278 5.99 15.00 1.98
CA ILE A 278 5.52 13.93 1.09
C ILE A 278 6.13 12.64 1.63
N LEU A 279 5.30 11.65 1.88
CA LEU A 279 5.74 10.34 2.31
C LEU A 279 5.30 9.32 1.28
N CYS A 280 6.19 8.44 0.88
CA CYS A 280 5.89 7.37 -0.07
C CYS A 280 6.73 6.13 0.23
N GLY A 281 6.38 5.03 -0.43
CA GLY A 281 7.13 3.80 -0.42
C GLY A 281 6.30 2.55 -0.22
N ASP A 282 7.02 1.44 -0.10
CA ASP A 282 6.49 0.13 0.19
C ASP A 282 6.29 -0.04 1.70
N PHE A 283 5.02 -0.09 2.12
CA PHE A 283 4.69 -0.30 3.53
C PHE A 283 4.71 -1.76 3.94
N ASN A 284 4.77 -2.69 2.98
CA ASN A 284 4.66 -4.12 3.21
C ASN A 284 3.43 -4.52 4.04
N ASP A 285 2.38 -3.68 4.00
CA ASP A 285 1.17 -3.83 4.79
C ASP A 285 -0.06 -3.29 4.04
N GLY A 286 -1.21 -3.93 4.25
CA GLY A 286 -2.43 -3.65 3.51
C GLY A 286 -3.10 -2.32 3.86
N PRO A 287 -4.18 -1.96 3.15
CA PRO A 287 -4.89 -0.68 3.37
C PRO A 287 -5.51 -0.56 4.76
N LEU A 288 -6.02 -1.67 5.31
CA LEU A 288 -6.63 -1.72 6.64
C LEU A 288 -5.63 -2.29 7.66
N SER A 289 -4.49 -1.62 7.81
CA SER A 289 -3.39 -2.02 8.68
C SER A 289 -3.00 -0.93 9.67
N TYR A 290 -2.37 -1.36 10.75
CA TYR A 290 -1.76 -0.46 11.73
C TYR A 290 -0.80 0.52 11.06
N THR A 291 0.06 0.01 10.16
CA THR A 291 1.06 0.79 9.42
C THR A 291 0.43 1.98 8.71
N ARG A 292 -0.54 1.72 7.83
CA ARG A 292 -1.22 2.77 7.08
C ARG A 292 -1.95 3.74 8.01
N ARG A 293 -2.64 3.22 9.04
CA ARG A 293 -3.41 4.03 9.98
C ARG A 293 -2.53 5.00 10.77
N ILE A 294 -1.38 4.57 11.25
CA ILE A 294 -0.47 5.42 12.02
C ILE A 294 0.09 6.55 11.15
N MET A 295 0.51 6.26 9.91
CA MET A 295 0.97 7.29 8.96
C MET A 295 -0.15 8.29 8.64
N ALA A 296 -1.37 7.83 8.42
CA ALA A 296 -2.52 8.65 8.09
C ALA A 296 -3.07 9.50 9.26
N LYS A 297 -2.54 9.38 10.49
CA LYS A 297 -2.90 10.28 11.60
C LYS A 297 -2.48 11.73 11.36
N ASN A 298 -1.35 11.92 10.69
CA ASN A 298 -0.76 13.23 10.48
C ASN A 298 -0.64 13.63 9.00
N LEU A 299 -0.88 12.68 8.09
CA LEU A 299 -0.77 12.86 6.65
C LEU A 299 -2.06 12.44 5.94
N THR A 300 -2.34 13.07 4.83
CA THR A 300 -3.44 12.72 3.93
C THR A 300 -3.00 11.57 3.03
N ASP A 301 -3.75 10.47 3.03
CA ASP A 301 -3.55 9.36 2.11
C ASP A 301 -4.04 9.75 0.70
N CYS A 302 -3.11 9.91 -0.23
CA CYS A 302 -3.40 10.40 -1.58
C CYS A 302 -4.27 9.44 -2.38
N TYR A 303 -4.12 8.12 -2.16
CA TYR A 303 -4.94 7.14 -2.87
C TYR A 303 -6.38 7.15 -2.38
N VAL A 304 -6.60 7.26 -1.07
CA VAL A 304 -7.95 7.38 -0.50
C VAL A 304 -8.64 8.67 -0.94
N GLU A 305 -7.89 9.78 -1.08
CA GLU A 305 -8.47 11.09 -1.42
C GLU A 305 -8.65 11.33 -2.91
N SER A 306 -7.90 10.67 -3.79
CA SER A 306 -7.94 10.97 -5.23
C SER A 306 -7.78 9.77 -6.16
N GLY A 307 -7.63 8.56 -5.60
CA GLY A 307 -7.58 7.30 -6.34
C GLY A 307 -8.95 6.64 -6.46
N ASN A 308 -9.03 5.57 -7.24
CA ASN A 308 -10.25 4.81 -7.46
C ASN A 308 -9.98 3.30 -7.48
N GLY A 309 -10.89 2.53 -6.88
CA GLY A 309 -10.84 1.07 -6.85
C GLY A 309 -9.86 0.51 -5.80
N ILE A 310 -9.52 -0.77 -5.92
CA ILE A 310 -8.69 -1.50 -4.94
C ILE A 310 -7.22 -1.03 -4.98
N GLY A 311 -6.70 -0.76 -6.18
CA GLY A 311 -5.34 -0.25 -6.36
C GLY A 311 -4.26 -1.25 -6.01
N ILE A 312 -4.38 -2.49 -6.45
CA ILE A 312 -3.40 -3.54 -6.21
C ILE A 312 -2.03 -3.09 -6.70
N SER A 313 -1.07 -2.99 -5.79
CA SER A 313 0.30 -2.62 -6.12
C SER A 313 1.27 -3.81 -6.05
N TYR A 314 1.07 -4.77 -5.16
CA TYR A 314 1.80 -6.04 -5.15
C TYR A 314 0.99 -7.14 -5.84
N HIS A 315 1.62 -7.91 -6.74
CA HIS A 315 0.91 -8.86 -7.61
C HIS A 315 1.66 -10.19 -7.84
N HIS A 316 2.46 -10.62 -6.89
CA HIS A 316 3.28 -11.83 -7.05
C HIS A 316 2.85 -12.98 -6.13
N GLY A 317 3.02 -14.24 -6.59
CA GLY A 317 2.81 -15.44 -5.78
C GLY A 317 1.37 -15.69 -5.32
N GLY A 318 0.36 -15.12 -6.03
CA GLY A 318 -1.05 -15.25 -5.67
C GLY A 318 -1.54 -14.18 -4.69
N PHE A 319 -0.67 -13.31 -4.23
CA PHE A 319 -1.02 -12.18 -3.37
C PHE A 319 -1.31 -10.93 -4.22
N TYR A 320 -2.46 -10.32 -3.99
CA TYR A 320 -2.91 -9.13 -4.71
C TYR A 320 -3.40 -8.09 -3.70
N VAL A 321 -2.53 -7.14 -3.34
CA VAL A 321 -2.82 -6.17 -2.27
C VAL A 321 -2.17 -4.83 -2.59
N ARG A 322 -2.77 -3.71 -2.11
CA ARG A 322 -2.13 -2.40 -2.15
C ARG A 322 -1.26 -2.26 -0.91
N ILE A 323 0.06 -2.24 -1.10
CA ILE A 323 1.05 -2.04 -0.05
C ILE A 323 1.94 -0.81 -0.29
N ASP A 324 1.94 -0.29 -1.52
CA ASP A 324 2.63 0.95 -1.87
C ASP A 324 1.71 2.15 -1.66
N ASN A 325 2.25 3.20 -1.06
CA ASN A 325 1.47 4.36 -0.65
C ASN A 325 2.17 5.67 -1.00
N ILE A 326 1.38 6.72 -1.25
CA ILE A 326 1.80 8.12 -1.26
C ILE A 326 0.89 8.87 -0.31
N MET A 327 1.49 9.63 0.61
CA MET A 327 0.78 10.49 1.55
C MET A 327 1.41 11.88 1.55
N CYS A 328 0.66 12.89 1.93
CA CYS A 328 1.16 14.27 1.97
C CYS A 328 0.64 15.02 3.20
N SER A 329 1.38 16.03 3.63
CA SER A 329 0.92 16.96 4.67
C SER A 329 -0.24 17.83 4.18
N ASN A 330 -1.00 18.40 5.12
CA ASN A 330 -2.26 19.10 4.83
C ASN A 330 -2.13 20.36 3.94
N ASP A 331 -0.92 20.84 3.70
CA ASP A 331 -0.64 21.94 2.77
C ASP A 331 -0.60 21.52 1.30
N TRP A 332 -0.77 20.23 1.01
CA TRP A 332 -0.94 19.67 -0.32
C TRP A 332 -2.37 19.17 -0.54
N VAL A 333 -2.79 19.19 -1.80
CA VAL A 333 -4.03 18.56 -2.29
C VAL A 333 -3.65 17.51 -3.33
N PRO A 334 -4.02 16.24 -3.13
CA PRO A 334 -3.74 15.17 -4.09
C PRO A 334 -4.77 15.15 -5.23
N TYR A 335 -4.28 14.80 -6.44
CA TYR A 335 -5.08 14.63 -7.65
C TYR A 335 -4.65 13.36 -8.38
N GLY A 336 -5.62 12.59 -8.87
CA GLY A 336 -5.42 11.48 -9.78
C GLY A 336 -4.40 10.44 -9.30
N CYS A 337 -4.38 10.13 -8.00
CA CYS A 337 -3.51 9.09 -7.46
C CYS A 337 -3.87 7.74 -8.09
N LYS A 338 -2.87 7.05 -8.64
CA LYS A 338 -3.10 5.83 -9.42
C LYS A 338 -1.99 4.83 -9.20
N VAL A 339 -2.37 3.56 -9.06
CA VAL A 339 -1.48 2.41 -9.26
C VAL A 339 -1.57 2.02 -10.73
N ASP A 340 -0.43 1.95 -11.44
CA ASP A 340 -0.38 1.71 -12.88
C ASP A 340 0.14 0.31 -13.19
N ASN A 341 -0.72 -0.56 -13.68
CA ASN A 341 -0.44 -1.98 -13.93
C ASN A 341 0.07 -2.29 -15.35
N ARG A 342 0.50 -1.28 -16.11
CA ARG A 342 1.01 -1.47 -17.48
C ARG A 342 2.38 -2.13 -17.52
N VAL A 343 3.23 -1.86 -16.52
CA VAL A 343 4.57 -2.45 -16.41
C VAL A 343 4.56 -3.62 -15.42
N LYS A 344 5.17 -4.74 -15.80
CA LYS A 344 5.15 -6.01 -15.05
C LYS A 344 6.55 -6.57 -14.78
N SER A 345 7.57 -5.75 -14.93
CA SER A 345 8.96 -6.16 -14.74
C SER A 345 9.40 -6.24 -13.28
N SER A 346 8.62 -5.67 -12.36
CA SER A 346 8.74 -5.86 -10.91
C SER A 346 7.55 -6.67 -10.41
N ASP A 347 7.64 -7.24 -9.21
CA ASP A 347 6.51 -7.83 -8.48
C ASP A 347 5.59 -6.77 -7.84
N HIS A 348 5.97 -5.50 -7.96
CA HIS A 348 5.14 -4.35 -7.65
C HIS A 348 4.70 -3.59 -8.91
N TYR A 349 3.56 -2.91 -8.82
CA TYR A 349 3.16 -1.87 -9.76
C TYR A 349 3.47 -0.49 -9.17
N PRO A 350 3.98 0.45 -9.98
CA PRO A 350 4.24 1.81 -9.53
C PRO A 350 2.95 2.54 -9.11
N ILE A 351 3.07 3.39 -8.09
CA ILE A 351 2.03 4.33 -7.69
C ILE A 351 2.51 5.75 -7.96
N TYR A 352 1.65 6.60 -8.50
CA TYR A 352 1.93 8.03 -8.70
C TYR A 352 0.74 8.91 -8.35
N CYS A 353 1.03 10.17 -8.02
CA CYS A 353 0.04 11.17 -7.66
C CYS A 353 0.52 12.55 -8.07
N TRP A 354 -0.41 13.43 -8.45
CA TRP A 354 -0.12 14.85 -8.58
C TRP A 354 -0.48 15.56 -7.28
N LEU A 355 0.42 16.42 -6.81
CA LEU A 355 0.25 17.19 -5.59
C LEU A 355 0.27 18.68 -5.93
N LYS A 356 -0.78 19.40 -5.52
CA LYS A 356 -0.87 20.86 -5.65
C LYS A 356 -0.78 21.50 -4.28
N LYS A 357 0.17 22.40 -4.10
CA LYS A 357 0.28 23.17 -2.86
C LYS A 357 -0.95 24.04 -2.67
N ARG A 358 -1.52 24.06 -1.47
CA ARG A 358 -2.61 24.99 -1.13
C ARG A 358 -2.07 26.40 -1.16
N VAL A 359 -2.81 27.31 -1.77
CA VAL A 359 -2.53 28.75 -1.62
C VAL A 359 -2.84 29.10 -0.17
N LYS A 360 -1.89 29.68 0.55
CA LYS A 360 -2.18 30.22 1.89
C LYS A 360 -3.23 31.33 1.71
N PRO A 361 -4.30 31.30 2.52
CA PRO A 361 -5.31 32.39 2.47
C PRO A 361 -4.70 33.73 2.82
#